data_7915ae5f2597c47ec682b82c305de9d2
#
_entry.id   7915ae5f2597c47ec682b82c305de9d2
#
_cell.length_a   1.000
_cell.length_b   1.000
_cell.length_c   1.000
_cell.angle_alpha   90.00
_cell.angle_beta   90.00
_cell.angle_gamma   90.00
#
_symmetry.space_group_name_H-M   'P 1'
#
loop_
_entity.id
_entity.type
_entity.pdbx_description
1 polymer ?
#
loop_
_entity_poly.entity_id
_entity_poly.type
_entity_poly.pdbx_seq_one_letter_code
_entity_poly.pdbx_strand_id
1 'polypeptide(L)'
;GLDRFSIATDYYVQGLVALNRGDMSKAVAALDAMGAQEEVMSADREVMAPRLLHLALEGQIKLAAGHKEEALELIGRAEELEGSLPAEYGPAVPVQPMAELLADTHLALGNAQMAQHYYEFSLQRAVGRGRSLAGLRQLAH
;
A
#
# COMPACT_ATOMS: atom_id res chain seq x y z
N GLY A 1 18.80 -17.16 4.66
CA GLY A 1 17.55 -17.23 3.91
C GLY A 1 17.00 -15.86 3.57
N LEU A 2 16.01 -15.85 2.73
CA LEU A 2 15.30 -14.61 2.40
C LEU A 2 14.61 -14.09 3.64
N ASP A 3 14.73 -12.80 3.92
CA ASP A 3 13.99 -12.25 5.02
C ASP A 3 12.49 -12.19 4.69
N ARG A 4 11.67 -12.18 5.72
CA ARG A 4 10.22 -12.26 5.60
C ARG A 4 9.63 -11.08 4.87
N PHE A 5 10.25 -9.92 5.00
CA PHE A 5 9.82 -8.71 4.31
C PHE A 5 10.04 -8.84 2.80
N SER A 6 11.17 -9.40 2.38
CA SER A 6 11.46 -9.62 0.96
C SER A 6 10.45 -10.56 0.31
N ILE A 7 10.05 -11.62 1.02
CA ILE A 7 9.05 -12.57 0.54
C ILE A 7 7.69 -11.86 0.39
N ALA A 8 7.30 -11.09 1.40
CA ALA A 8 6.04 -10.32 1.36
C ALA A 8 6.06 -9.31 0.22
N THR A 9 7.18 -8.64 0.00
CA THR A 9 7.34 -7.67 -1.09
C THR A 9 7.16 -8.35 -2.44
N ASP A 10 7.72 -9.56 -2.63
CA ASP A 10 7.56 -10.30 -3.87
C ASP A 10 6.08 -10.62 -4.14
N TYR A 11 5.34 -11.10 -3.16
CA TYR A 11 3.91 -11.35 -3.32
C TYR A 11 3.14 -10.07 -3.59
N TYR A 12 3.50 -8.99 -2.92
CA TYR A 12 2.87 -7.69 -3.14
C TYR A 12 3.03 -7.24 -4.59
N VAL A 13 4.25 -7.31 -5.11
CA VAL A 13 4.53 -6.94 -6.51
C VAL A 13 3.77 -7.85 -7.48
N GLN A 14 3.75 -9.16 -7.23
CA GLN A 14 2.98 -10.09 -8.04
C GLN A 14 1.50 -9.72 -8.07
N GLY A 15 0.93 -9.38 -6.92
CA GLY A 15 -0.45 -8.94 -6.81
C GLY A 15 -0.73 -7.67 -7.60
N LEU A 16 0.16 -6.67 -7.52
CA LEU A 16 0.02 -5.42 -8.28
C LEU A 16 0.10 -5.65 -9.80
N VAL A 17 1.03 -6.49 -10.23
CA VAL A 17 1.16 -6.84 -11.65
C VAL A 17 -0.12 -7.51 -12.14
N ALA A 18 -0.66 -8.43 -11.34
CA ALA A 18 -1.91 -9.11 -11.68
C ALA A 18 -3.08 -8.13 -11.80
N LEU A 19 -3.19 -7.18 -10.87
CA LEU A 19 -4.23 -6.15 -10.92
C LEU A 19 -4.11 -5.28 -12.17
N ASN A 20 -2.90 -4.88 -12.53
CA ASN A 20 -2.66 -4.08 -13.73
C ASN A 20 -3.03 -4.82 -15.01
N ARG A 21 -2.95 -6.15 -14.99
CA ARG A 21 -3.32 -7.00 -16.13
C ARG A 21 -4.79 -7.40 -16.12
N GLY A 22 -5.53 -6.99 -15.10
CA GLY A 22 -6.93 -7.39 -14.93
C GLY A 22 -7.11 -8.84 -14.48
N ASP A 23 -6.07 -9.46 -13.93
CA ASP A 23 -6.11 -10.85 -13.46
C ASP A 23 -6.40 -10.90 -11.98
N MET A 24 -7.67 -10.74 -11.63
CA MET A 24 -8.12 -10.72 -10.23
C MET A 24 -7.79 -12.04 -9.52
N SER A 25 -7.89 -13.15 -10.21
CA SER A 25 -7.61 -14.47 -9.64
C SER A 25 -6.17 -14.59 -9.13
N LYS A 26 -5.21 -14.11 -9.92
CA LYS A 26 -3.80 -14.12 -9.51
C LYS A 26 -3.52 -13.10 -8.40
N ALA A 27 -4.20 -11.96 -8.42
CA ALA A 27 -4.07 -10.97 -7.35
C ALA A 27 -4.52 -11.55 -6.01
N VAL A 28 -5.68 -12.21 -6.00
CA VAL A 28 -6.21 -12.87 -4.79
C VAL A 28 -5.29 -14.00 -4.33
N ALA A 29 -4.73 -14.78 -5.27
CA ALA A 29 -3.79 -15.84 -4.92
C ALA A 29 -2.54 -15.29 -4.23
N ALA A 30 -2.01 -14.16 -4.69
CA ALA A 30 -0.87 -13.49 -4.04
C ALA A 30 -1.25 -13.02 -2.63
N LEU A 31 -2.44 -12.46 -2.46
CA LEU A 31 -2.94 -12.03 -1.15
C LEU A 31 -3.05 -13.21 -0.19
N ASP A 32 -3.62 -14.32 -0.64
CA ASP A 32 -3.77 -15.52 0.17
C ASP A 32 -2.41 -16.10 0.60
N ALA A 33 -1.42 -16.05 -0.29
CA ALA A 33 -0.06 -16.49 0.04
C ALA A 33 0.56 -15.61 1.12
N MET A 34 0.33 -14.31 1.07
CA MET A 34 0.78 -13.38 2.13
C MET A 34 0.11 -13.69 3.46
N GLY A 35 -1.18 -13.97 3.45
CA GLY A 35 -1.94 -14.31 4.65
C GLY A 35 -1.43 -15.59 5.29
N ALA A 36 -1.15 -16.61 4.50
CA ALA A 36 -0.59 -17.87 5.00
C ALA A 36 0.79 -17.65 5.65
N GLN A 37 1.62 -16.80 5.06
CA GLN A 37 2.91 -16.44 5.60
C GLN A 37 2.77 -15.72 6.97
N GLU A 38 1.82 -14.80 7.08
CA GLU A 38 1.57 -14.08 8.34
C GLU A 38 1.14 -15.02 9.48
N GLU A 39 0.31 -16.01 9.18
CA GLU A 39 -0.13 -16.98 10.19
C GLU A 39 1.04 -17.73 10.79
N VAL A 40 2.03 -18.09 10.00
CA VAL A 40 3.22 -18.78 10.47
C VAL A 40 4.07 -17.89 11.37
N MET A 41 4.00 -16.57 11.18
CA MET A 41 4.86 -15.60 11.85
C MET A 41 4.19 -14.81 12.96
N SER A 42 2.97 -15.15 13.34
CA SER A 42 2.10 -14.32 14.17
C SER A 42 2.67 -13.94 15.56
N ALA A 43 3.70 -14.60 16.05
CA ALA A 43 4.30 -14.32 17.35
C ALA A 43 5.50 -13.37 17.29
N ASP A 44 5.87 -12.87 16.11
CA ASP A 44 7.10 -12.12 15.90
C ASP A 44 6.81 -10.65 15.55
N ARG A 45 7.63 -9.75 16.10
CA ARG A 45 7.52 -8.30 15.80
C ARG A 45 7.77 -7.98 14.32
N GLU A 46 8.49 -8.83 13.61
CA GLU A 46 8.77 -8.66 12.19
C GLU A 46 7.51 -8.78 11.31
N VAL A 47 6.38 -9.18 11.89
CA VAL A 47 5.11 -9.31 11.17
C VAL A 47 4.51 -7.97 10.73
N MET A 48 4.89 -6.87 11.40
CA MET A 48 4.25 -5.57 11.13
C MET A 48 4.44 -5.10 9.69
N ALA A 49 5.64 -5.21 9.13
CA ALA A 49 5.89 -4.78 7.76
C ALA A 49 5.18 -5.67 6.72
N PRO A 50 5.23 -7.02 6.83
CA PRO A 50 4.41 -7.87 5.95
C PRO A 50 2.91 -7.61 6.07
N ARG A 51 2.41 -7.35 7.28
CA ARG A 51 1.00 -7.01 7.50
C ARG A 51 0.61 -5.74 6.77
N LEU A 52 1.47 -4.74 6.78
CA LEU A 52 1.26 -3.48 6.06
C LEU A 52 1.05 -3.75 4.57
N LEU A 53 1.90 -4.56 3.96
CA LEU A 53 1.79 -4.91 2.54
C LEU A 53 0.52 -5.73 2.26
N HIS A 54 0.14 -6.61 3.18
CA HIS A 54 -1.09 -7.39 3.06
C HIS A 54 -2.31 -6.46 3.03
N LEU A 55 -2.39 -5.51 3.96
CA LEU A 55 -3.47 -4.53 4.00
C LEU A 55 -3.51 -3.69 2.73
N ALA A 56 -2.36 -3.25 2.25
CA ALA A 56 -2.27 -2.41 1.05
C ALA A 56 -2.72 -3.18 -0.20
N LEU A 57 -2.33 -4.44 -0.34
CA LEU A 57 -2.76 -5.25 -1.49
C LEU A 57 -4.25 -5.56 -1.41
N GLU A 58 -4.74 -5.96 -0.25
CA GLU A 58 -6.17 -6.23 -0.06
C GLU A 58 -7.01 -5.00 -0.39
N GLY A 59 -6.58 -3.82 0.07
CA GLY A 59 -7.27 -2.56 -0.25
C GLY A 59 -7.32 -2.29 -1.75
N GLN A 60 -6.22 -2.51 -2.45
CA GLN A 60 -6.18 -2.30 -3.91
C GLN A 60 -7.04 -3.32 -4.66
N ILE A 61 -7.10 -4.57 -4.18
CA ILE A 61 -8.01 -5.58 -4.73
C ILE A 61 -9.47 -5.15 -4.53
N LYS A 62 -9.81 -4.66 -3.34
CA LYS A 62 -11.16 -4.15 -3.05
C LYS A 62 -11.52 -2.97 -3.95
N LEU A 63 -10.57 -2.06 -4.17
CA LEU A 63 -10.79 -0.93 -5.06
C LEU A 63 -11.08 -1.40 -6.49
N ALA A 64 -10.30 -2.35 -6.99
CA ALA A 64 -10.50 -2.92 -8.33
C ALA A 64 -11.84 -3.64 -8.46
N ALA A 65 -12.33 -4.20 -7.37
CA ALA A 65 -13.64 -4.88 -7.32
C ALA A 65 -14.81 -3.91 -7.13
N GLY A 66 -14.55 -2.62 -6.95
CA GLY A 66 -15.59 -1.61 -6.76
C GLY A 66 -16.02 -1.39 -5.32
N HIS A 67 -15.35 -2.00 -4.35
CA HIS A 67 -15.64 -1.85 -2.92
C HIS A 67 -14.87 -0.67 -2.34
N LYS A 68 -15.33 0.54 -2.64
CA LYS A 68 -14.61 1.79 -2.35
C LYS A 68 -14.36 2.03 -0.87
N GLU A 69 -15.38 1.83 -0.04
CA GLU A 69 -15.29 2.09 1.41
C GLU A 69 -14.33 1.12 2.09
N GLU A 70 -14.41 -0.16 1.74
CA GLU A 70 -13.50 -1.17 2.25
C GLU A 70 -12.07 -0.89 1.82
N ALA A 71 -11.87 -0.46 0.57
CA ALA A 71 -10.56 -0.11 0.06
C ALA A 71 -9.93 1.03 0.86
N LEU A 72 -10.69 2.10 1.11
CA LEU A 72 -10.21 3.24 1.89
C LEU A 72 -9.88 2.84 3.32
N GLU A 73 -10.70 2.00 3.94
CA GLU A 73 -10.45 1.53 5.30
C GLU A 73 -9.15 0.73 5.38
N LEU A 74 -8.96 -0.22 4.46
CA LEU A 74 -7.77 -1.08 4.46
C LEU A 74 -6.49 -0.31 4.18
N ILE A 75 -6.51 0.57 3.19
CA ILE A 75 -5.35 1.38 2.85
C ILE A 75 -5.07 2.40 3.95
N GLY A 76 -6.13 2.94 4.58
CA GLY A 76 -5.99 3.83 5.74
C GLY A 76 -5.30 3.13 6.91
N ARG A 77 -5.66 1.88 7.17
CA ARG A 77 -4.98 1.07 8.21
C ARG A 77 -3.52 0.83 7.87
N ALA A 78 -3.21 0.57 6.59
CA ALA A 78 -1.83 0.41 6.15
C ALA A 78 -1.04 1.70 6.39
N GLU A 79 -1.61 2.86 6.11
CA GLU A 79 -0.98 4.15 6.35
C GLU A 79 -0.71 4.38 7.84
N GLU A 80 -1.68 4.09 8.69
CA GLU A 80 -1.52 4.20 10.15
C GLU A 80 -0.43 3.27 10.66
N LEU A 81 -0.39 2.05 10.17
CA LEU A 81 0.61 1.06 10.56
C LEU A 81 2.02 1.51 10.14
N GLU A 82 2.16 2.03 8.92
CA GLU A 82 3.44 2.57 8.47
C GLU A 82 3.89 3.72 9.36
N GLY A 83 2.98 4.61 9.74
CA GLY A 83 3.28 5.72 10.63
C GLY A 83 3.74 5.31 12.02
N SER A 84 3.36 4.11 12.46
CA SER A 84 3.77 3.57 13.77
C SER A 84 5.10 2.82 13.74
N LEU A 85 5.63 2.50 12.55
CA LEU A 85 6.89 1.79 12.43
C LEU A 85 8.07 2.70 12.75
N PRO A 86 9.13 2.17 13.39
CA PRO A 86 10.36 2.93 13.60
C PRO A 86 10.97 3.41 12.28
N ALA A 87 11.68 4.53 12.31
CA ALA A 87 12.29 5.13 11.13
C ALA A 87 13.23 4.17 10.39
N GLU A 88 13.86 3.25 11.10
CA GLU A 88 14.75 2.23 10.54
C GLU A 88 14.05 1.25 9.60
N TYR A 89 12.71 1.18 9.69
CA TYR A 89 11.89 0.40 8.78
C TYR A 89 11.33 1.27 7.65
N GLY A 90 12.06 2.32 7.27
CA GLY A 90 11.64 3.22 6.20
C GLY A 90 11.21 2.47 4.95
N PRO A 91 10.54 3.15 4.01
CA PRO A 91 9.95 2.48 2.86
C PRO A 91 11.02 1.71 2.08
N ALA A 92 10.82 0.40 1.97
CA ALA A 92 11.66 -0.42 1.13
C ALA A 92 11.34 -0.12 -0.32
N VAL A 93 12.37 0.13 -1.11
CA VAL A 93 12.23 0.26 -2.56
C VAL A 93 11.97 -1.14 -3.13
N PRO A 94 10.97 -1.37 -3.98
CA PRO A 94 10.19 -0.42 -4.78
C PRO A 94 8.79 -0.11 -4.23
N VAL A 95 8.52 -0.33 -2.96
CA VAL A 95 7.19 -0.13 -2.38
C VAL A 95 6.95 1.36 -2.12
N GLN A 96 5.84 1.89 -2.64
CA GLN A 96 5.50 3.29 -2.40
C GLN A 96 5.03 3.50 -0.95
N PRO A 97 5.19 4.71 -0.40
CA PRO A 97 4.65 5.05 0.92
C PRO A 97 3.14 4.90 0.97
N MET A 98 2.62 4.47 2.11
CA MET A 98 1.19 4.24 2.25
C MET A 98 0.37 5.52 2.20
N ALA A 99 0.91 6.65 2.68
CA ALA A 99 0.23 7.94 2.54
C ALA A 99 0.06 8.33 1.07
N GLU A 100 1.06 8.05 0.24
CA GLU A 100 0.96 8.29 -1.20
C GLU A 100 -0.06 7.36 -1.86
N LEU A 101 -0.08 6.08 -1.47
CA LEU A 101 -1.07 5.13 -1.96
C LEU A 101 -2.49 5.56 -1.57
N LEU A 102 -2.67 6.03 -0.34
CA LEU A 102 -3.96 6.53 0.13
C LEU A 102 -4.40 7.76 -0.67
N ALA A 103 -3.45 8.67 -0.97
CA ALA A 103 -3.72 9.82 -1.82
C ALA A 103 -4.14 9.39 -3.24
N ASP A 104 -3.41 8.45 -3.83
CA ASP A 104 -3.75 7.91 -5.16
C ASP A 104 -5.17 7.32 -5.14
N THR A 105 -5.52 6.63 -4.08
CA THR A 105 -6.85 6.01 -3.92
C THR A 105 -7.94 7.06 -3.85
N HIS A 106 -7.75 8.11 -3.04
CA HIS A 106 -8.70 9.21 -2.96
C HIS A 106 -8.85 9.92 -4.31
N LEU A 107 -7.74 10.12 -5.02
CA LEU A 107 -7.79 10.77 -6.34
C LEU A 107 -8.61 9.93 -7.33
N ALA A 108 -8.38 8.62 -7.33
CA ALA A 108 -9.14 7.70 -8.19
C ALA A 108 -10.64 7.72 -7.89
N LEU A 109 -11.00 8.00 -6.64
CA LEU A 109 -12.41 8.07 -6.21
C LEU A 109 -13.01 9.48 -6.35
N GLY A 110 -12.26 10.45 -6.86
CA GLY A 110 -12.74 11.81 -7.04
C GLY A 110 -12.65 12.69 -5.80
N ASN A 111 -11.96 12.24 -4.76
CA ASN A 111 -11.80 12.99 -3.50
C ASN A 111 -10.53 13.84 -3.56
N ALA A 112 -10.54 14.90 -4.36
CA ALA A 112 -9.36 15.71 -4.63
C ALA A 112 -8.77 16.37 -3.36
N GLN A 113 -9.60 16.84 -2.44
CA GLN A 113 -9.14 17.47 -1.21
C GLN A 113 -8.38 16.49 -0.31
N MET A 114 -8.94 15.29 -0.15
CA MET A 114 -8.27 14.25 0.66
C MET A 114 -6.99 13.78 -0.02
N ALA A 115 -7.01 13.64 -1.35
CA ALA A 115 -5.82 13.28 -2.10
C ALA A 115 -4.70 14.30 -1.88
N GLN A 116 -5.03 15.59 -1.97
CA GLN A 116 -4.06 16.66 -1.74
C GLN A 116 -3.47 16.58 -0.33
N HIS A 117 -4.33 16.39 0.67
CA HIS A 117 -3.89 16.27 2.07
C HIS A 117 -2.85 15.17 2.23
N TYR A 118 -3.09 13.98 1.69
CA TYR A 118 -2.17 12.85 1.85
C TYR A 118 -0.93 12.96 0.98
N TYR A 119 -1.00 13.61 -0.19
CA TYR A 119 0.19 13.90 -0.98
C TYR A 119 1.12 14.87 -0.23
N GLU A 120 0.56 15.92 0.36
CA GLU A 120 1.33 16.88 1.14
C GLU A 120 1.96 16.21 2.36
N PHE A 121 1.20 15.36 3.04
CA PHE A 121 1.69 14.59 4.17
C PHE A 121 2.86 13.69 3.77
N SER A 122 2.74 13.01 2.63
CA SER A 122 3.80 12.15 2.10
C SER A 122 5.06 12.96 1.78
N LEU A 123 4.89 14.14 1.20
CA LEU A 123 6.03 15.03 0.90
C LEU A 123 6.75 15.50 2.15
N GLN A 124 6.03 15.81 3.21
CA GLN A 124 6.63 16.22 4.49
C GLN A 124 7.51 15.10 5.07
N ARG A 125 7.09 13.84 4.90
CA ARG A 125 7.85 12.70 5.39
C ARG A 125 9.07 12.38 4.54
N ALA A 126 8.99 12.63 3.24
CA ALA A 126 10.03 12.22 2.31
C ALA A 126 10.13 13.21 1.15
N VAL A 127 10.79 14.31 1.43
CA VAL A 127 11.02 15.39 0.46
C VAL A 127 11.60 14.84 -0.85
N GLY A 128 11.04 15.29 -1.96
CA GLY A 128 11.57 14.95 -3.29
C GLY A 128 10.98 13.73 -3.95
N ARG A 129 9.94 13.13 -3.41
CA ARG A 129 9.29 11.98 -4.06
C ARG A 129 8.50 12.44 -5.28
N GLY A 130 8.96 12.01 -6.45
CA GLY A 130 8.42 12.46 -7.73
C GLY A 130 6.95 12.15 -7.90
N ARG A 131 6.45 11.02 -7.36
CA ARG A 131 5.06 10.63 -7.53
C ARG A 131 4.09 11.54 -6.78
N SER A 132 4.44 11.94 -5.55
CA SER A 132 3.64 12.89 -4.79
C SER A 132 3.61 14.26 -5.48
N LEU A 133 4.74 14.69 -6.04
CA LEU A 133 4.80 15.91 -6.83
C LEU A 133 3.89 15.83 -8.07
N ALA A 134 3.91 14.69 -8.75
CA ALA A 134 3.07 14.48 -9.93
C ALA A 134 1.58 14.51 -9.57
N GLY A 135 1.20 13.90 -8.43
CA GLY A 135 -0.18 13.95 -7.94
C GLY A 135 -0.64 15.35 -7.62
N LEU A 136 0.19 16.15 -6.96
CA LEU A 136 -0.14 17.53 -6.66
C LEU A 136 -0.30 18.37 -7.94
N ARG A 137 0.52 18.11 -8.95
CA ARG A 137 0.39 18.78 -10.26
C ARG A 137 -0.94 18.47 -10.92
N GLN A 138 -1.42 17.23 -10.83
CA GLN A 138 -2.73 16.87 -11.36
C GLN A 138 -3.84 17.65 -10.68
N LEU A 139 -3.75 17.85 -9.38
CA LEU A 139 -4.75 18.60 -8.62
C LEU A 139 -4.74 20.09 -8.93
N ALA A 140 -3.61 20.63 -9.41
CA ALA A 140 -3.48 22.04 -9.78
C ALA A 140 -4.13 22.36 -11.13
N HIS A 141 -4.47 21.36 -11.90
CA HIS A 141 -5.15 21.49 -13.19
C HIS A 141 -6.62 21.06 -13.07
#